data_6caf3fabefd910f0ce1914f9e335d297
#
_entry.id   6caf3fabefd910f0ce1914f9e335d297
#
_cell.length_a   1.000
_cell.length_b   1.000
_cell.length_c   1.000
_cell.angle_alpha   90.00
_cell.angle_beta   90.00
_cell.angle_gamma   90.00
#
_symmetry.space_group_name_H-M   'P 1'
#
loop_
_entity.id
_entity.type
_entity.pdbx_description
1 polymer ?
#
loop_
_entity_poly.entity_id
_entity_poly.type
_entity_poly.pdbx_seq_one_letter_code
_entity_poly.pdbx_strand_id
1 'polypeptide(L)'
;MQFSKRLDRFGEEIFAALNNRRMELEAQGMKIYNMSVGTPDFKTPEHIKKALAAAAMDDNNWKYSLRDLPELLEAVCTYYKKRFDVNLTPDMVMTVYGSQEGMGHLGMALCDEGDVVLLPDPCYPVFAAGSLMAGAVPYYYPLVAEHDFLPYVKDIPEEVAKKAKYMVVSLPSNPVGSIATPGLYEEIIAFAKKYDILIIHDNAYSDIIFDEAHGGSFLATEGAKEIGVEFFSLSKSFNVTGARISFLVGRPDVIAALRKLRSQIDFGMFLPIQKAAIAALNGPLESVQEQCRMYQERRDALCNGLREIGWDLPNGKGTMFVWARIPGGRTDSMAFCMELMEKAGVIVTPGASFGPHGEGYVRFALVLPPEKIREVVEAIRKSGI
;
A
#
# COMPACT_ATOMS: atom_id res chain seq x y z
N MET A 1 -34.56 11.97 -2.19
CA MET A 1 -34.01 10.63 -2.44
C MET A 1 -33.07 10.34 -1.30
N GLN A 2 -33.16 9.17 -0.66
CA GLN A 2 -32.17 8.74 0.35
C GLN A 2 -31.12 7.87 -0.32
N PHE A 3 -29.85 8.14 -0.01
CA PHE A 3 -28.72 7.28 -0.45
C PHE A 3 -28.58 6.05 0.45
N SER A 4 -27.73 5.10 0.04
CA SER A 4 -27.46 3.92 0.84
C SER A 4 -26.77 4.30 2.15
N LYS A 5 -27.28 3.79 3.28
CA LYS A 5 -26.65 3.95 4.61
C LYS A 5 -25.25 3.36 4.70
N ARG A 6 -24.83 2.54 3.72
CA ARG A 6 -23.45 2.02 3.63
C ARG A 6 -22.44 3.14 3.44
N LEU A 7 -22.85 4.26 2.80
CA LEU A 7 -21.97 5.41 2.60
C LEU A 7 -21.66 6.15 3.91
N ASP A 8 -22.57 6.08 4.89
CA ASP A 8 -22.39 6.71 6.22
C ASP A 8 -21.24 6.05 7.04
N ARG A 9 -20.77 4.89 6.58
CA ARG A 9 -19.64 4.16 7.21
C ARG A 9 -18.27 4.72 6.82
N PHE A 10 -18.23 5.60 5.81
CA PHE A 10 -16.99 6.24 5.34
C PHE A 10 -16.92 7.66 5.90
N GLY A 11 -15.76 8.02 6.48
CA GLY A 11 -15.52 9.36 6.99
C GLY A 11 -15.40 10.40 5.87
N GLU A 12 -15.53 11.68 6.23
CA GLU A 12 -15.26 12.79 5.31
C GLU A 12 -13.78 12.82 4.88
N GLU A 13 -13.51 13.38 3.71
CA GLU A 13 -12.14 13.51 3.19
C GLU A 13 -11.32 14.51 4.03
N ILE A 14 -10.52 13.98 4.96
CA ILE A 14 -9.54 14.74 5.76
C ILE A 14 -8.61 15.57 4.87
N PHE A 15 -8.30 15.07 3.69
CA PHE A 15 -7.44 15.75 2.72
C PHE A 15 -8.03 17.03 2.10
N ALA A 16 -9.35 17.21 2.14
CA ALA A 16 -10.01 18.39 1.56
C ALA A 16 -9.59 19.69 2.30
N ALA A 17 -9.58 19.66 3.63
CA ALA A 17 -9.19 20.82 4.45
C ALA A 17 -7.72 21.21 4.21
N LEU A 18 -6.81 20.22 4.21
CA LEU A 18 -5.38 20.44 3.93
C LEU A 18 -5.17 20.99 2.51
N ASN A 19 -5.90 20.47 1.52
CA ASN A 19 -5.77 20.93 0.14
C ASN A 19 -6.29 22.37 -0.05
N ASN A 20 -7.41 22.72 0.56
CA ASN A 20 -7.96 24.08 0.52
C ASN A 20 -6.95 25.08 1.13
N ARG A 21 -6.43 24.75 2.29
CA ARG A 21 -5.44 25.60 2.97
C ARG A 21 -4.15 25.75 2.16
N ARG A 22 -3.69 24.67 1.53
CA ARG A 22 -2.56 24.71 0.60
C ARG A 22 -2.77 25.73 -0.52
N MET A 23 -3.93 25.68 -1.18
CA MET A 23 -4.25 26.58 -2.29
C MET A 23 -4.26 28.05 -1.85
N GLU A 24 -4.75 28.35 -0.65
CA GLU A 24 -4.73 29.71 -0.09
C GLU A 24 -3.29 30.21 0.12
N LEU A 25 -2.42 29.37 0.71
CA LEU A 25 -1.02 29.74 0.99
C LEU A 25 -0.21 29.89 -0.30
N GLU A 26 -0.42 29.03 -1.28
CA GLU A 26 0.18 29.17 -2.62
C GLU A 26 -0.25 30.48 -3.30
N ALA A 27 -1.54 30.87 -3.20
CA ALA A 27 -2.06 32.12 -3.73
C ALA A 27 -1.44 33.36 -3.03
N GLN A 28 -1.00 33.23 -1.78
CA GLN A 28 -0.29 34.26 -1.03
C GLN A 28 1.23 34.30 -1.36
N GLY A 29 1.70 33.44 -2.27
CA GLY A 29 3.10 33.37 -2.68
C GLY A 29 4.00 32.52 -1.78
N MET A 30 3.43 31.73 -0.86
CA MET A 30 4.19 30.81 -0.02
C MET A 30 4.75 29.66 -0.85
N LYS A 31 6.02 29.33 -0.66
CA LYS A 31 6.62 28.14 -1.27
C LYS A 31 6.16 26.89 -0.52
N ILE A 32 5.52 25.99 -1.24
CA ILE A 32 4.99 24.74 -0.66
C ILE A 32 5.81 23.54 -1.10
N TYR A 33 6.14 22.68 -0.13
CA TYR A 33 6.77 21.38 -0.32
C TYR A 33 5.74 20.27 0.02
N ASN A 34 5.16 19.65 -0.99
CA ASN A 34 4.14 18.62 -0.77
C ASN A 34 4.80 17.24 -0.64
N MET A 35 4.81 16.69 0.57
CA MET A 35 5.27 15.35 0.92
C MET A 35 4.13 14.48 1.48
N SER A 36 2.86 14.78 1.16
CA SER A 36 1.71 14.00 1.64
C SER A 36 1.30 12.87 0.69
N VAL A 37 1.45 13.07 -0.62
CA VAL A 37 0.93 12.14 -1.65
C VAL A 37 2.00 11.13 -2.07
N GLY A 38 1.72 9.84 -1.87
CA GLY A 38 2.60 8.73 -2.22
C GLY A 38 2.49 8.32 -3.70
N THR A 39 2.67 9.26 -4.62
CA THR A 39 2.80 8.96 -6.06
C THR A 39 4.27 9.01 -6.44
N PRO A 40 4.86 7.90 -6.97
CA PRO A 40 6.22 7.92 -7.48
C PRO A 40 6.45 9.02 -8.51
N ASP A 41 7.55 9.72 -8.43
CA ASP A 41 7.95 10.80 -9.35
C ASP A 41 8.97 10.34 -10.41
N PHE A 42 9.34 9.07 -10.39
CA PHE A 42 10.26 8.49 -11.37
C PHE A 42 9.56 8.20 -12.71
N LYS A 43 10.36 8.12 -13.77
CA LYS A 43 9.84 7.82 -15.11
C LYS A 43 9.47 6.34 -15.23
N THR A 44 8.34 6.05 -15.88
CA THR A 44 8.01 4.70 -16.32
C THR A 44 9.08 4.20 -17.31
N PRO A 45 9.60 2.97 -17.14
CA PRO A 45 10.59 2.40 -18.07
C PRO A 45 10.13 2.39 -19.52
N GLU A 46 11.06 2.72 -20.43
CA GLU A 46 10.76 2.89 -21.86
C GLU A 46 10.20 1.63 -22.54
N HIS A 47 10.67 0.44 -22.15
CA HIS A 47 10.19 -0.82 -22.74
C HIS A 47 8.70 -1.05 -22.42
N ILE A 48 8.22 -0.61 -21.25
CA ILE A 48 6.80 -0.71 -20.87
C ILE A 48 5.95 0.25 -21.71
N LYS A 49 6.40 1.50 -21.87
CA LYS A 49 5.71 2.50 -22.70
C LYS A 49 5.63 2.08 -24.17
N LYS A 50 6.74 1.54 -24.70
CA LYS A 50 6.80 1.03 -26.08
C LYS A 50 5.86 -0.15 -26.29
N ALA A 51 5.79 -1.09 -25.35
CA ALA A 51 4.88 -2.22 -25.41
C ALA A 51 3.41 -1.76 -25.37
N LEU A 52 3.08 -0.81 -24.49
CA LEU A 52 1.74 -0.20 -24.43
C LEU A 52 1.38 0.45 -25.76
N ALA A 53 2.25 1.31 -26.30
CA ALA A 53 2.01 2.04 -27.53
C ALA A 53 1.82 1.09 -28.73
N ALA A 54 2.69 0.09 -28.87
CA ALA A 54 2.58 -0.91 -29.93
C ALA A 54 1.27 -1.70 -29.83
N ALA A 55 0.90 -2.11 -28.62
CA ALA A 55 -0.34 -2.84 -28.38
C ALA A 55 -1.59 -1.98 -28.64
N ALA A 56 -1.54 -0.68 -28.35
CA ALA A 56 -2.65 0.23 -28.59
C ALA A 56 -2.88 0.54 -30.08
N MET A 57 -1.88 0.32 -30.95
CA MET A 57 -2.00 0.48 -32.40
C MET A 57 -2.64 -0.74 -33.10
N ASP A 58 -2.81 -1.85 -32.40
CA ASP A 58 -3.46 -3.05 -32.93
C ASP A 58 -4.96 -3.04 -32.60
N ASP A 59 -5.80 -2.91 -33.61
CA ASP A 59 -7.27 -2.86 -33.49
C ASP A 59 -7.85 -4.08 -32.78
N ASN A 60 -7.19 -5.22 -32.82
CA ASN A 60 -7.64 -6.43 -32.10
C ASN A 60 -7.60 -6.26 -30.57
N ASN A 61 -6.79 -5.35 -30.07
CA ASN A 61 -6.68 -5.08 -28.64
C ASN A 61 -7.74 -4.11 -28.10
N TRP A 62 -8.65 -3.61 -28.95
CA TRP A 62 -9.76 -2.71 -28.57
C TRP A 62 -11.08 -3.44 -28.30
N LYS A 63 -11.06 -4.75 -28.33
CA LYS A 63 -12.21 -5.59 -27.99
C LYS A 63 -12.26 -5.82 -26.48
N TYR A 64 -13.43 -6.20 -25.98
CA TYR A 64 -13.56 -6.59 -24.58
C TYR A 64 -12.59 -7.71 -24.21
N SER A 65 -11.88 -7.53 -23.12
CA SER A 65 -11.05 -8.55 -22.51
C SER A 65 -11.90 -9.33 -21.50
N LEU A 66 -12.51 -10.41 -21.96
CA LEU A 66 -13.38 -11.24 -21.10
C LEU A 66 -12.58 -12.03 -20.06
N ARG A 67 -11.27 -12.15 -20.23
CA ARG A 67 -10.34 -12.87 -19.33
C ARG A 67 -8.97 -12.24 -19.41
N ASP A 68 -8.17 -12.48 -18.40
CA ASP A 68 -6.74 -12.14 -18.43
C ASP A 68 -6.04 -12.96 -19.53
N LEU A 69 -5.07 -12.35 -20.21
CA LEU A 69 -4.25 -13.04 -21.23
C LEU A 69 -3.48 -14.19 -20.56
N PRO A 70 -3.50 -15.40 -21.14
CA PRO A 70 -2.71 -16.52 -20.61
C PRO A 70 -1.23 -16.17 -20.42
N GLU A 71 -0.65 -15.42 -21.38
CA GLU A 71 0.74 -14.99 -21.35
C GLU A 71 1.01 -14.03 -20.17
N LEU A 72 0.01 -13.25 -19.73
CA LEU A 72 0.14 -12.40 -18.56
C LEU A 72 0.16 -13.22 -17.29
N LEU A 73 -0.74 -14.21 -17.16
CA LEU A 73 -0.77 -15.10 -16.00
C LEU A 73 0.53 -15.89 -15.88
N GLU A 74 1.07 -16.39 -17.00
CA GLU A 74 2.37 -17.07 -17.07
C GLU A 74 3.53 -16.14 -16.70
N ALA A 75 3.49 -14.86 -17.14
CA ALA A 75 4.50 -13.87 -16.78
C ALA A 75 4.51 -13.60 -15.28
N VAL A 76 3.34 -13.52 -14.62
CA VAL A 76 3.25 -13.38 -13.15
C VAL A 76 3.80 -14.61 -12.45
N CYS A 77 3.43 -15.82 -12.88
CA CYS A 77 3.96 -17.06 -12.31
C CYS A 77 5.50 -17.12 -12.43
N THR A 78 6.04 -16.76 -13.59
CA THR A 78 7.48 -16.73 -13.85
C THR A 78 8.18 -15.67 -12.97
N TYR A 79 7.59 -14.48 -12.83
CA TYR A 79 8.12 -13.42 -11.99
C TYR A 79 8.19 -13.84 -10.52
N TYR A 80 7.11 -14.43 -9.99
CA TYR A 80 7.05 -14.92 -8.62
C TYR A 80 8.08 -16.03 -8.36
N LYS A 81 8.24 -16.96 -9.32
CA LYS A 81 9.27 -18.00 -9.21
C LYS A 81 10.68 -17.42 -9.18
N LYS A 82 10.99 -16.47 -10.08
CA LYS A 82 12.32 -15.85 -10.15
C LYS A 82 12.62 -14.93 -8.99
N ARG A 83 11.62 -14.16 -8.55
CA ARG A 83 11.82 -13.07 -7.58
C ARG A 83 11.71 -13.53 -6.14
N PHE A 84 10.82 -14.48 -5.86
CA PHE A 84 10.45 -14.90 -4.50
C PHE A 84 10.58 -16.40 -4.27
N ASP A 85 10.97 -17.18 -5.27
CA ASP A 85 10.96 -18.66 -5.27
C ASP A 85 9.58 -19.28 -4.98
N VAL A 86 8.53 -18.59 -5.34
CA VAL A 86 7.14 -19.03 -5.16
C VAL A 86 6.62 -19.70 -6.43
N ASN A 87 6.17 -20.94 -6.34
CA ASN A 87 5.52 -21.62 -7.44
C ASN A 87 4.02 -21.31 -7.43
N LEU A 88 3.55 -20.62 -8.47
CA LEU A 88 2.13 -20.33 -8.75
C LEU A 88 1.69 -21.06 -10.01
N THR A 89 0.39 -21.27 -10.12
CA THR A 89 -0.29 -21.73 -11.35
C THR A 89 -1.25 -20.66 -11.85
N PRO A 90 -1.63 -20.63 -13.13
CA PRO A 90 -2.48 -19.56 -13.69
C PRO A 90 -3.84 -19.38 -12.99
N ASP A 91 -4.40 -20.43 -12.38
CA ASP A 91 -5.64 -20.34 -11.58
C ASP A 91 -5.45 -19.66 -10.22
N MET A 92 -4.19 -19.54 -9.77
CA MET A 92 -3.79 -18.81 -8.57
C MET A 92 -3.53 -17.32 -8.84
N VAL A 93 -3.85 -16.80 -10.03
CA VAL A 93 -3.52 -15.42 -10.43
C VAL A 93 -4.72 -14.77 -11.11
N MET A 94 -4.98 -13.49 -10.78
CA MET A 94 -5.87 -12.63 -11.56
C MET A 94 -5.42 -11.17 -11.51
N THR A 95 -5.76 -10.40 -12.55
CA THR A 95 -5.56 -8.95 -12.54
C THR A 95 -6.63 -8.24 -11.71
N VAL A 96 -6.24 -7.10 -11.11
CA VAL A 96 -7.15 -6.13 -10.47
C VAL A 96 -6.77 -4.72 -10.92
N TYR A 97 -7.71 -3.77 -10.90
CA TYR A 97 -7.48 -2.36 -11.29
C TYR A 97 -6.76 -1.56 -10.21
N GLY A 98 -5.59 -2.07 -9.79
CA GLY A 98 -4.84 -1.65 -8.63
C GLY A 98 -5.31 -2.37 -7.37
N SER A 99 -4.41 -2.53 -6.39
CA SER A 99 -4.72 -3.23 -5.13
C SER A 99 -5.90 -2.61 -4.39
N GLN A 100 -6.14 -1.30 -4.54
CA GLN A 100 -7.27 -0.61 -3.93
C GLN A 100 -8.63 -1.15 -4.40
N GLU A 101 -8.82 -1.29 -5.69
CA GLU A 101 -10.04 -1.86 -6.27
C GLU A 101 -10.17 -3.34 -5.86
N GLY A 102 -9.09 -4.10 -6.00
CA GLY A 102 -9.07 -5.50 -5.61
C GLY A 102 -9.43 -5.73 -4.15
N MET A 103 -8.89 -4.93 -3.23
CA MET A 103 -9.17 -5.00 -1.80
C MET A 103 -10.65 -4.69 -1.51
N GLY A 104 -11.20 -3.66 -2.18
CA GLY A 104 -12.60 -3.30 -2.04
C GLY A 104 -13.53 -4.44 -2.47
N HIS A 105 -13.29 -4.99 -3.64
CA HIS A 105 -14.12 -6.10 -4.15
C HIS A 105 -13.89 -7.40 -3.41
N LEU A 106 -12.66 -7.69 -2.96
CA LEU A 106 -12.37 -8.92 -2.22
C LEU A 106 -13.15 -8.98 -0.90
N GLY A 107 -13.20 -7.86 -0.15
CA GLY A 107 -14.01 -7.78 1.06
C GLY A 107 -15.49 -8.04 0.79
N MET A 108 -16.02 -7.52 -0.32
CA MET A 108 -17.40 -7.78 -0.75
C MET A 108 -17.62 -9.26 -1.18
N ALA A 109 -16.60 -9.91 -1.73
CA ALA A 109 -16.70 -11.32 -2.16
C ALA A 109 -16.63 -12.30 -0.98
N LEU A 110 -16.01 -11.89 0.13
CA LEU A 110 -15.71 -12.77 1.26
C LEU A 110 -16.65 -12.59 2.46
N CYS A 111 -17.25 -11.39 2.64
CA CYS A 111 -18.00 -11.06 3.84
C CYS A 111 -19.49 -10.92 3.60
N ASP A 112 -20.25 -11.35 4.59
CA ASP A 112 -21.64 -11.02 4.80
C ASP A 112 -21.81 -10.02 5.94
N GLU A 113 -23.04 -9.52 6.14
CA GLU A 113 -23.35 -8.58 7.22
C GLU A 113 -23.08 -9.20 8.59
N GLY A 114 -22.32 -8.51 9.42
CA GLY A 114 -21.95 -8.93 10.79
C GLY A 114 -20.70 -9.81 10.88
N ASP A 115 -20.10 -10.21 9.77
CA ASP A 115 -18.83 -10.94 9.79
C ASP A 115 -17.70 -10.07 10.38
N VAL A 116 -16.81 -10.68 11.13
CA VAL A 116 -15.66 -9.98 11.73
C VAL A 116 -14.44 -10.07 10.80
N VAL A 117 -13.71 -8.96 10.65
CA VAL A 117 -12.44 -8.90 9.91
C VAL A 117 -11.37 -8.23 10.75
N LEU A 118 -10.11 -8.71 10.64
CA LEU A 118 -8.98 -8.15 11.38
C LEU A 118 -8.20 -7.21 10.48
N LEU A 119 -8.10 -5.94 10.86
CA LEU A 119 -7.39 -4.90 10.15
C LEU A 119 -6.30 -4.27 11.03
N PRO A 120 -5.13 -3.90 10.47
CA PRO A 120 -4.13 -3.18 11.25
C PRO A 120 -4.54 -1.74 11.55
N ASP A 121 -4.02 -1.14 12.62
CA ASP A 121 -4.15 0.26 12.95
C ASP A 121 -2.83 0.79 13.56
N PRO A 122 -2.14 1.76 12.90
CA PRO A 122 -2.55 2.49 11.71
C PRO A 122 -2.44 1.65 10.42
N CYS A 123 -3.27 1.97 9.40
CA CYS A 123 -3.20 1.29 8.11
C CYS A 123 -3.69 2.16 6.95
N TYR A 124 -3.49 1.69 5.74
CA TYR A 124 -4.09 2.31 4.57
C TYR A 124 -5.62 2.17 4.62
N PRO A 125 -6.39 3.28 4.63
CA PRO A 125 -7.83 3.26 4.92
C PRO A 125 -8.65 2.35 4.01
N VAL A 126 -8.17 2.06 2.82
CA VAL A 126 -8.84 1.19 1.84
C VAL A 126 -9.02 -0.25 2.31
N PHE A 127 -8.23 -0.71 3.29
CA PHE A 127 -8.35 -2.08 3.81
C PHE A 127 -9.73 -2.35 4.43
N ALA A 128 -10.37 -1.32 4.99
CA ALA A 128 -11.71 -1.43 5.54
C ALA A 128 -12.83 -1.36 4.48
N ALA A 129 -12.57 -0.77 3.31
CA ALA A 129 -13.62 -0.36 2.38
C ALA A 129 -14.53 -1.52 1.95
N GLY A 130 -13.94 -2.65 1.52
CA GLY A 130 -14.71 -3.79 1.03
C GLY A 130 -15.57 -4.45 2.10
N SER A 131 -15.00 -4.66 3.29
CA SER A 131 -15.72 -5.24 4.43
C SER A 131 -16.84 -4.32 4.92
N LEU A 132 -16.59 -3.02 5.01
CA LEU A 132 -17.62 -2.06 5.39
C LEU A 132 -18.77 -2.02 4.38
N MET A 133 -18.49 -2.08 3.07
CA MET A 133 -19.53 -2.17 2.04
C MET A 133 -20.34 -3.46 2.13
N ALA A 134 -19.72 -4.58 2.53
CA ALA A 134 -20.40 -5.84 2.76
C ALA A 134 -21.21 -5.86 4.08
N GLY A 135 -21.01 -4.91 4.97
CA GLY A 135 -21.67 -4.88 6.28
C GLY A 135 -20.90 -5.60 7.39
N ALA A 136 -19.67 -6.00 7.13
CA ALA A 136 -18.81 -6.62 8.13
C ALA A 136 -18.38 -5.62 9.22
N VAL A 137 -17.88 -6.16 10.32
CA VAL A 137 -17.44 -5.44 11.52
C VAL A 137 -15.93 -5.56 11.63
N PRO A 138 -15.17 -4.47 11.33
CA PRO A 138 -13.74 -4.47 11.52
C PRO A 138 -13.35 -4.51 13.01
N TYR A 139 -12.42 -5.39 13.36
CA TYR A 139 -11.62 -5.31 14.57
C TYR A 139 -10.23 -4.82 14.19
N TYR A 140 -9.82 -3.69 14.75
CA TYR A 140 -8.53 -3.08 14.48
C TYR A 140 -7.49 -3.57 15.49
N TYR A 141 -6.48 -4.31 15.03
CA TYR A 141 -5.36 -4.72 15.87
C TYR A 141 -4.24 -3.67 15.80
N PRO A 142 -3.66 -3.26 16.97
CA PRO A 142 -2.75 -2.14 17.01
C PRO A 142 -1.37 -2.49 16.44
N LEU A 143 -0.81 -1.58 15.62
CA LEU A 143 0.60 -1.55 15.26
C LEU A 143 1.28 -0.46 16.08
N VAL A 144 2.00 -0.84 17.10
CA VAL A 144 2.61 0.07 18.10
C VAL A 144 4.13 0.03 18.07
N ALA A 145 4.76 1.11 18.53
CA ALA A 145 6.22 1.24 18.53
C ALA A 145 6.92 0.16 19.36
N GLU A 146 6.29 -0.31 20.42
CA GLU A 146 6.78 -1.39 21.31
C GLU A 146 6.96 -2.72 20.57
N HIS A 147 6.27 -2.91 19.45
CA HIS A 147 6.36 -4.06 18.57
C HIS A 147 6.90 -3.69 17.17
N ASP A 148 7.70 -2.63 17.06
CA ASP A 148 8.26 -2.15 15.79
C ASP A 148 7.18 -1.91 14.71
N PHE A 149 5.96 -1.57 15.10
CA PHE A 149 4.78 -1.45 14.23
C PHE A 149 4.50 -2.72 13.40
N LEU A 150 4.81 -3.89 13.94
CA LEU A 150 4.51 -5.19 13.34
C LEU A 150 3.24 -5.80 13.96
N PRO A 151 2.52 -6.67 13.21
CA PRO A 151 1.41 -7.43 13.77
C PRO A 151 1.86 -8.30 14.95
N TYR A 152 1.20 -8.15 16.10
CA TYR A 152 1.41 -9.00 17.26
C TYR A 152 0.13 -9.79 17.55
N VAL A 153 0.01 -10.97 16.92
CA VAL A 153 -1.23 -11.76 16.91
C VAL A 153 -1.66 -12.27 18.28
N LYS A 154 -0.77 -12.26 19.26
CA LYS A 154 -1.06 -12.69 20.65
C LYS A 154 -1.97 -11.72 21.41
N ASP A 155 -2.03 -10.45 20.97
CA ASP A 155 -2.89 -9.44 21.57
C ASP A 155 -4.32 -9.46 21.00
N ILE A 156 -4.58 -10.27 19.97
CA ILE A 156 -5.91 -10.41 19.39
C ILE A 156 -6.73 -11.33 20.33
N PRO A 157 -7.85 -10.83 20.90
CA PRO A 157 -8.68 -11.64 21.80
C PRO A 157 -9.19 -12.91 21.11
N GLU A 158 -9.18 -14.02 21.83
CA GLU A 158 -9.57 -15.32 21.28
C GLU A 158 -11.01 -15.34 20.77
N GLU A 159 -11.92 -14.66 21.44
CA GLU A 159 -13.33 -14.53 21.03
C GLU A 159 -13.51 -13.72 19.74
N VAL A 160 -12.59 -12.83 19.43
CA VAL A 160 -12.52 -12.08 18.15
C VAL A 160 -11.93 -12.98 17.07
N ALA A 161 -10.80 -13.62 17.37
CA ALA A 161 -10.13 -14.53 16.43
C ALA A 161 -11.05 -15.67 15.94
N LYS A 162 -11.85 -16.25 16.83
CA LYS A 162 -12.82 -17.32 16.48
C LYS A 162 -13.92 -16.87 15.54
N LYS A 163 -14.18 -15.58 15.39
CA LYS A 163 -15.23 -15.02 14.51
C LYS A 163 -14.65 -14.39 13.25
N ALA A 164 -13.33 -14.20 13.20
CA ALA A 164 -12.70 -13.49 12.12
C ALA A 164 -12.66 -14.32 10.83
N LYS A 165 -13.12 -13.77 9.74
CA LYS A 165 -13.06 -14.38 8.41
C LYS A 165 -11.70 -14.21 7.75
N TYR A 166 -11.14 -13.00 7.85
CA TYR A 166 -9.82 -12.72 7.31
C TYR A 166 -9.06 -11.71 8.15
N MET A 167 -7.74 -11.70 7.96
CA MET A 167 -6.82 -10.73 8.52
C MET A 167 -6.03 -10.07 7.38
N VAL A 168 -6.01 -8.74 7.35
CA VAL A 168 -5.14 -7.99 6.44
C VAL A 168 -3.78 -7.76 7.09
N VAL A 169 -2.72 -8.06 6.36
CA VAL A 169 -1.32 -7.81 6.73
C VAL A 169 -0.69 -7.02 5.60
N SER A 170 -0.04 -5.89 5.89
CA SER A 170 0.64 -5.06 4.87
C SER A 170 2.11 -4.90 5.23
N LEU A 171 2.99 -5.57 4.48
CA LEU A 171 4.45 -5.54 4.67
C LEU A 171 5.15 -5.65 3.30
N PRO A 172 5.99 -4.68 2.93
CA PRO A 172 6.33 -3.43 3.64
C PRO A 172 5.13 -2.52 3.87
N SER A 173 5.02 -1.94 5.07
CA SER A 173 3.78 -1.32 5.55
C SER A 173 3.65 0.16 5.16
N ASN A 174 2.46 0.53 4.68
CA ASN A 174 2.00 1.90 4.60
C ASN A 174 0.96 2.14 5.73
N PRO A 175 1.20 3.06 6.68
CA PRO A 175 2.13 4.21 6.62
C PRO A 175 3.50 4.01 7.27
N VAL A 176 3.72 2.96 8.05
CA VAL A 176 4.76 2.91 9.10
C VAL A 176 6.16 2.52 8.57
N GLY A 177 6.28 1.96 7.36
CA GLY A 177 7.57 1.60 6.76
C GLY A 177 8.23 0.34 7.33
N SER A 178 7.52 -0.45 8.15
CA SER A 178 8.01 -1.71 8.68
C SER A 178 8.06 -2.79 7.60
N ILE A 179 8.99 -3.73 7.74
CA ILE A 179 9.12 -4.93 6.91
C ILE A 179 9.00 -6.17 7.78
N ALA A 180 8.69 -7.31 7.18
CA ALA A 180 8.63 -8.57 7.92
C ALA A 180 9.98 -8.90 8.55
N THR A 181 9.96 -9.38 9.79
CA THR A 181 11.10 -9.94 10.50
C THR A 181 11.11 -11.47 10.38
N PRO A 182 12.26 -12.12 10.54
CA PRO A 182 12.32 -13.59 10.57
C PRO A 182 11.33 -14.17 11.60
N GLY A 183 10.56 -15.18 11.20
CA GLY A 183 9.57 -15.85 12.06
C GLY A 183 8.19 -15.19 12.13
N LEU A 184 8.04 -13.94 11.69
CA LEU A 184 6.75 -13.24 11.78
C LEU A 184 5.65 -13.90 10.94
N TYR A 185 5.97 -14.27 9.70
CA TYR A 185 4.96 -14.91 8.84
C TYR A 185 4.57 -16.30 9.34
N GLU A 186 5.51 -17.05 9.92
CA GLU A 186 5.24 -18.33 10.56
C GLU A 186 4.29 -18.18 11.75
N GLU A 187 4.45 -17.15 12.58
CA GLU A 187 3.54 -16.85 13.70
C GLU A 187 2.13 -16.50 13.18
N ILE A 188 2.05 -15.67 12.15
CA ILE A 188 0.77 -15.28 11.52
C ILE A 188 0.09 -16.51 10.89
N ILE A 189 0.83 -17.36 10.20
CA ILE A 189 0.31 -18.59 9.59
C ILE A 189 -0.22 -19.56 10.66
N ALA A 190 0.53 -19.75 11.74
CA ALA A 190 0.10 -20.60 12.85
C ALA A 190 -1.19 -20.08 13.50
N PHE A 191 -1.29 -18.76 13.71
CA PHE A 191 -2.50 -18.11 14.20
C PHE A 191 -3.68 -18.29 13.24
N ALA A 192 -3.46 -18.04 11.95
CA ALA A 192 -4.48 -18.16 10.92
C ALA A 192 -5.01 -19.60 10.80
N LYS A 193 -4.12 -20.59 10.80
CA LYS A 193 -4.51 -22.03 10.77
C LYS A 193 -5.28 -22.43 12.03
N LYS A 194 -4.90 -21.92 13.21
CA LYS A 194 -5.60 -22.23 14.47
C LYS A 194 -7.06 -21.78 14.47
N TYR A 195 -7.35 -20.63 13.85
CA TYR A 195 -8.68 -20.01 13.90
C TYR A 195 -9.43 -20.04 12.56
N ASP A 196 -8.88 -20.69 11.53
CA ASP A 196 -9.43 -20.76 10.16
C ASP A 196 -9.62 -19.36 9.53
N ILE A 197 -8.60 -18.50 9.65
CA ILE A 197 -8.60 -17.14 9.16
C ILE A 197 -7.87 -17.07 7.82
N LEU A 198 -8.45 -16.45 6.79
CA LEU A 198 -7.75 -16.13 5.55
C LEU A 198 -6.79 -14.96 5.76
N ILE A 199 -5.54 -15.06 5.33
CA ILE A 199 -4.61 -13.94 5.29
C ILE A 199 -4.70 -13.22 3.95
N ILE A 200 -4.90 -11.90 3.99
CA ILE A 200 -4.82 -11.01 2.82
C ILE A 200 -3.57 -10.16 3.00
N HIS A 201 -2.52 -10.48 2.27
CA HIS A 201 -1.26 -9.76 2.34
C HIS A 201 -1.18 -8.65 1.28
N ASP A 202 -0.94 -7.39 1.69
CA ASP A 202 -0.66 -6.29 0.77
C ASP A 202 0.84 -6.11 0.62
N ASN A 203 1.37 -6.46 -0.55
CA ASN A 203 2.79 -6.42 -0.91
C ASN A 203 3.07 -5.38 -2.01
N ALA A 204 2.39 -4.24 -1.97
CA ALA A 204 2.53 -3.20 -2.98
C ALA A 204 3.92 -2.55 -3.04
N TYR A 205 4.73 -2.72 -1.99
CA TYR A 205 6.07 -2.12 -1.86
C TYR A 205 7.18 -3.17 -1.82
N SER A 206 6.96 -4.36 -2.37
CA SER A 206 7.90 -5.49 -2.36
C SER A 206 9.32 -5.18 -2.84
N ASP A 207 9.47 -4.19 -3.72
CA ASP A 207 10.74 -3.79 -4.32
C ASP A 207 11.35 -2.52 -3.71
N ILE A 208 10.71 -1.93 -2.69
CA ILE A 208 11.21 -0.74 -2.00
C ILE A 208 11.59 -1.11 -0.58
N ILE A 209 12.76 -1.72 -0.43
CA ILE A 209 13.32 -2.22 0.81
C ILE A 209 14.78 -1.81 0.88
N PHE A 210 15.18 -1.25 2.02
CA PHE A 210 16.44 -0.55 2.21
C PHE A 210 17.44 -1.37 3.04
N ASP A 211 18.69 -0.92 3.04
CA ASP A 211 19.77 -1.43 3.91
C ASP A 211 20.03 -2.94 3.73
N GLU A 212 19.96 -3.43 2.47
CA GLU A 212 20.14 -4.85 2.14
C GLU A 212 19.20 -5.78 2.92
N ALA A 213 18.13 -5.23 3.51
CA ALA A 213 17.13 -6.03 4.21
C ALA A 213 16.36 -6.90 3.20
N HIS A 214 15.98 -8.07 3.65
CA HIS A 214 15.24 -9.00 2.79
C HIS A 214 13.74 -8.68 2.86
N GLY A 215 13.18 -8.32 1.70
CA GLY A 215 11.76 -8.38 1.47
C GLY A 215 11.41 -9.68 0.77
N GLY A 216 10.15 -9.98 0.72
CA GLY A 216 9.72 -11.20 0.07
C GLY A 216 8.21 -11.24 -0.09
N SER A 217 7.76 -12.33 -0.66
CA SER A 217 6.34 -12.67 -0.70
C SER A 217 5.99 -13.44 0.57
N PHE A 218 4.87 -13.09 1.20
CA PHE A 218 4.25 -13.90 2.25
C PHE A 218 4.07 -15.36 1.79
N LEU A 219 3.71 -15.55 0.51
CA LEU A 219 3.48 -16.86 -0.10
C LEU A 219 4.74 -17.73 -0.21
N ALA A 220 5.93 -17.18 0.04
CA ALA A 220 7.17 -17.95 0.11
C ALA A 220 7.30 -18.75 1.43
N THR A 221 6.55 -18.36 2.47
CA THR A 221 6.57 -19.06 3.76
C THR A 221 5.73 -20.34 3.68
N GLU A 222 6.25 -21.41 4.28
CA GLU A 222 5.57 -22.71 4.29
C GLU A 222 4.16 -22.61 4.90
N GLY A 223 3.18 -23.19 4.20
CA GLY A 223 1.77 -23.16 4.60
C GLY A 223 1.02 -21.88 4.25
N ALA A 224 1.68 -20.81 3.75
CA ALA A 224 1.00 -19.56 3.40
C ALA A 224 0.01 -19.72 2.24
N LYS A 225 0.36 -20.49 1.21
CA LYS A 225 -0.52 -20.72 0.04
C LYS A 225 -1.80 -21.45 0.37
N GLU A 226 -1.84 -22.15 1.50
CA GLU A 226 -3.04 -22.86 1.98
C GLU A 226 -4.06 -21.93 2.61
N ILE A 227 -3.60 -20.79 3.17
CA ILE A 227 -4.42 -19.90 4.01
C ILE A 227 -4.42 -18.46 3.55
N GLY A 228 -3.74 -18.11 2.43
CA GLY A 228 -3.57 -16.72 2.09
C GLY A 228 -3.61 -16.38 0.61
N VAL A 229 -3.82 -15.10 0.39
CA VAL A 229 -3.66 -14.42 -0.90
C VAL A 229 -2.80 -13.18 -0.72
N GLU A 230 -2.15 -12.74 -1.79
CA GLU A 230 -1.26 -11.58 -1.79
C GLU A 230 -1.61 -10.63 -2.92
N PHE A 231 -1.67 -9.33 -2.62
CA PHE A 231 -1.72 -8.28 -3.62
C PHE A 231 -0.30 -7.86 -4.01
N PHE A 232 -0.01 -7.94 -5.30
CA PHE A 232 1.23 -7.48 -5.91
C PHE A 232 0.94 -6.37 -6.92
N SER A 233 1.67 -5.25 -6.87
CA SER A 233 1.37 -4.08 -7.70
C SER A 233 2.56 -3.65 -8.55
N LEU A 234 2.31 -3.36 -9.83
CA LEU A 234 3.30 -2.72 -10.70
C LEU A 234 3.41 -1.21 -10.47
N SER A 235 2.45 -0.62 -9.75
CA SER A 235 2.35 0.83 -9.54
C SER A 235 3.60 1.44 -8.95
N LYS A 236 4.21 0.78 -7.95
CA LYS A 236 5.33 1.32 -7.20
C LYS A 236 6.68 0.86 -7.72
N SER A 237 6.77 -0.41 -8.14
CA SER A 237 7.99 -0.99 -8.69
C SER A 237 8.36 -0.42 -10.06
N PHE A 238 7.36 -0.18 -10.91
CA PHE A 238 7.58 0.24 -12.32
C PHE A 238 7.05 1.64 -12.65
N ASN A 239 6.61 2.42 -11.67
CA ASN A 239 6.06 3.78 -11.86
C ASN A 239 4.90 3.86 -12.86
N VAL A 240 3.99 2.90 -12.81
CA VAL A 240 2.83 2.80 -13.70
C VAL A 240 1.52 3.01 -12.94
N THR A 241 1.50 3.91 -11.95
CA THR A 241 0.35 4.14 -11.08
C THR A 241 -0.94 4.44 -11.83
N GLY A 242 -0.85 5.19 -12.93
CA GLY A 242 -1.99 5.55 -13.79
C GLY A 242 -2.52 4.40 -14.65
N ALA A 243 -1.74 3.34 -14.89
CA ALA A 243 -2.17 2.18 -15.65
C ALA A 243 -3.21 1.30 -14.90
N ARG A 244 -3.32 1.48 -13.59
CA ARG A 244 -4.28 0.78 -12.74
C ARG A 244 -4.18 -0.74 -12.86
N ILE A 245 -2.99 -1.31 -12.79
CA ILE A 245 -2.76 -2.76 -12.84
C ILE A 245 -2.02 -3.26 -11.61
N SER A 246 -2.60 -4.26 -10.97
CA SER A 246 -2.05 -5.08 -9.90
C SER A 246 -2.56 -6.51 -10.06
N PHE A 247 -2.08 -7.40 -9.23
CA PHE A 247 -2.47 -8.81 -9.24
C PHE A 247 -2.91 -9.23 -7.85
N LEU A 248 -3.93 -10.10 -7.79
CA LEU A 248 -4.22 -10.94 -6.63
C LEU A 248 -3.68 -12.33 -6.94
N VAL A 249 -2.86 -12.86 -6.05
CA VAL A 249 -2.24 -14.18 -6.20
C VAL A 249 -2.41 -15.01 -4.94
N GLY A 250 -2.50 -16.33 -5.05
CA GLY A 250 -2.59 -17.24 -3.91
C GLY A 250 -3.72 -18.26 -4.06
N ARG A 251 -4.53 -18.44 -3.03
CA ARG A 251 -5.58 -19.49 -2.97
C ARG A 251 -6.53 -19.44 -4.17
N PRO A 252 -6.65 -20.54 -4.96
CA PRO A 252 -7.45 -20.55 -6.19
C PRO A 252 -8.96 -20.34 -5.94
N ASP A 253 -9.48 -20.82 -4.81
CA ASP A 253 -10.89 -20.64 -4.44
C ASP A 253 -11.23 -19.17 -4.15
N VAL A 254 -10.34 -18.42 -3.50
CA VAL A 254 -10.46 -16.98 -3.25
C VAL A 254 -10.38 -16.21 -4.58
N ILE A 255 -9.44 -16.58 -5.44
CA ILE A 255 -9.32 -16.02 -6.80
C ILE A 255 -10.61 -16.24 -7.59
N ALA A 256 -11.17 -17.45 -7.54
CA ALA A 256 -12.43 -17.79 -8.22
C ALA A 256 -13.62 -16.99 -7.67
N ALA A 257 -13.70 -16.79 -6.34
CA ALA A 257 -14.75 -15.99 -5.71
C ALA A 257 -14.69 -14.53 -6.17
N LEU A 258 -13.51 -13.91 -6.16
CA LEU A 258 -13.34 -12.54 -6.64
C LEU A 258 -13.64 -12.43 -8.15
N ARG A 259 -13.19 -13.38 -8.96
CA ARG A 259 -13.49 -13.43 -10.40
C ARG A 259 -14.99 -13.53 -10.65
N LYS A 260 -15.72 -14.34 -9.87
CA LYS A 260 -17.18 -14.44 -9.94
C LYS A 260 -17.87 -13.11 -9.64
N LEU A 261 -17.45 -12.41 -8.58
CA LEU A 261 -17.99 -11.08 -8.24
C LEU A 261 -17.71 -10.09 -9.39
N ARG A 262 -16.45 -9.98 -9.85
CA ARG A 262 -16.05 -9.02 -10.87
C ARG A 262 -16.73 -9.27 -12.22
N SER A 263 -17.05 -10.52 -12.56
CA SER A 263 -17.81 -10.82 -13.79
C SER A 263 -19.18 -10.14 -13.85
N GLN A 264 -19.69 -9.62 -12.72
CA GLN A 264 -20.93 -8.86 -12.64
C GLN A 264 -20.71 -7.33 -12.58
N ILE A 265 -19.45 -6.88 -12.56
CA ILE A 265 -19.07 -5.47 -12.39
C ILE A 265 -18.32 -4.94 -13.62
N ASP A 266 -17.37 -5.72 -14.15
CA ASP A 266 -16.52 -5.32 -15.28
C ASP A 266 -16.23 -6.50 -16.24
N PHE A 267 -15.72 -6.18 -17.44
CA PHE A 267 -15.36 -7.14 -18.49
C PHE A 267 -13.86 -7.41 -18.58
N GLY A 268 -13.11 -7.05 -17.56
CA GLY A 268 -11.67 -7.27 -17.55
C GLY A 268 -10.85 -6.10 -18.11
N MET A 269 -9.55 -6.22 -17.93
CA MET A 269 -8.58 -5.15 -18.14
C MET A 269 -8.27 -4.95 -19.63
N PHE A 270 -8.14 -3.68 -20.03
CA PHE A 270 -7.76 -3.29 -21.39
C PHE A 270 -6.50 -4.01 -21.86
N LEU A 271 -6.57 -4.68 -23.03
CA LEU A 271 -5.50 -5.56 -23.50
C LEU A 271 -4.13 -4.89 -23.64
N PRO A 272 -4.01 -3.63 -24.12
CA PRO A 272 -2.72 -2.94 -24.15
C PRO A 272 -2.06 -2.78 -22.78
N ILE A 273 -2.84 -2.60 -21.72
CA ILE A 273 -2.30 -2.55 -20.34
C ILE A 273 -1.78 -3.92 -19.91
N GLN A 274 -2.48 -5.00 -20.26
CA GLN A 274 -2.01 -6.35 -19.97
C GLN A 274 -0.69 -6.66 -20.72
N LYS A 275 -0.56 -6.25 -21.98
CA LYS A 275 0.68 -6.41 -22.78
C LYS A 275 1.83 -5.56 -22.22
N ALA A 276 1.55 -4.36 -21.76
CA ALA A 276 2.53 -3.53 -21.05
C ALA A 276 3.01 -4.18 -19.73
N ALA A 277 2.10 -4.82 -19.01
CA ALA A 277 2.44 -5.56 -17.79
C ALA A 277 3.31 -6.79 -18.07
N ILE A 278 3.05 -7.52 -19.16
CA ILE A 278 3.93 -8.63 -19.62
C ILE A 278 5.34 -8.09 -19.88
N ALA A 279 5.46 -6.94 -20.55
CA ALA A 279 6.75 -6.32 -20.81
C ALA A 279 7.46 -5.87 -19.52
N ALA A 280 6.72 -5.38 -18.52
CA ALA A 280 7.27 -5.03 -17.22
C ALA A 280 7.82 -6.26 -16.48
N LEU A 281 7.03 -7.33 -16.38
CA LEU A 281 7.38 -8.54 -15.62
C LEU A 281 8.52 -9.36 -16.26
N ASN A 282 8.61 -9.36 -17.58
CA ASN A 282 9.67 -10.05 -18.34
C ASN A 282 10.88 -9.15 -18.63
N GLY A 283 10.77 -7.86 -18.34
CA GLY A 283 11.80 -6.88 -18.65
C GLY A 283 12.93 -6.82 -17.60
N PRO A 284 13.90 -5.93 -17.84
CA PRO A 284 15.01 -5.70 -16.93
C PRO A 284 14.56 -5.03 -15.63
N LEU A 285 15.22 -5.36 -14.50
CA LEU A 285 14.91 -4.84 -13.17
C LEU A 285 15.86 -3.73 -12.70
N GLU A 286 16.83 -3.33 -13.52
CA GLU A 286 17.83 -2.31 -13.18
C GLU A 286 17.18 -0.98 -12.78
N SER A 287 16.10 -0.58 -13.47
CA SER A 287 15.35 0.64 -13.12
C SER A 287 14.63 0.53 -11.77
N VAL A 288 14.20 -0.67 -11.37
CA VAL A 288 13.57 -0.94 -10.07
C VAL A 288 14.62 -0.85 -8.97
N GLN A 289 15.80 -1.43 -9.19
CA GLN A 289 16.91 -1.39 -8.23
C GLN A 289 17.43 0.04 -8.05
N GLU A 290 17.63 0.77 -9.15
CA GLU A 290 18.07 2.17 -9.11
C GLU A 290 17.07 3.06 -8.38
N GLN A 291 15.77 2.88 -8.64
CA GLN A 291 14.72 3.59 -7.94
C GLN A 291 14.72 3.29 -6.44
N CYS A 292 14.92 2.04 -6.03
CA CYS A 292 15.03 1.64 -4.63
C CYS A 292 16.21 2.37 -3.96
N ARG A 293 17.37 2.41 -4.61
CA ARG A 293 18.55 3.14 -4.14
C ARG A 293 18.26 4.64 -3.97
N MET A 294 17.58 5.26 -4.94
CA MET A 294 17.20 6.68 -4.85
C MET A 294 16.21 6.94 -3.71
N TYR A 295 15.26 6.05 -3.45
CA TYR A 295 14.38 6.15 -2.28
C TYR A 295 15.17 6.04 -0.97
N GLN A 296 16.17 5.17 -0.89
CA GLN A 296 17.04 5.06 0.28
C GLN A 296 17.81 6.37 0.53
N GLU A 297 18.39 6.98 -0.50
CA GLU A 297 19.05 8.28 -0.39
C GLU A 297 18.11 9.38 0.11
N ARG A 298 16.86 9.39 -0.37
CA ARG A 298 15.83 10.34 0.08
C ARG A 298 15.45 10.10 1.54
N ARG A 299 15.26 8.83 1.94
CA ARG A 299 15.00 8.44 3.32
C ARG A 299 16.13 8.93 4.22
N ASP A 300 17.39 8.67 3.85
CA ASP A 300 18.56 9.05 4.64
C ASP A 300 18.67 10.56 4.77
N ALA A 301 18.48 11.31 3.68
CA ALA A 301 18.48 12.76 3.72
C ALA A 301 17.40 13.33 4.66
N LEU A 302 16.18 12.78 4.62
CA LEU A 302 15.09 13.21 5.48
C LEU A 302 15.33 12.83 6.94
N CYS A 303 15.60 11.55 7.21
CA CYS A 303 15.72 11.05 8.58
C CYS A 303 16.92 11.68 9.31
N ASN A 304 18.09 11.79 8.64
CA ASN A 304 19.25 12.41 9.25
C ASN A 304 19.00 13.90 9.50
N GLY A 305 18.45 14.62 8.51
CA GLY A 305 18.14 16.04 8.69
C GLY A 305 17.11 16.31 9.80
N LEU A 306 16.06 15.50 9.91
CA LEU A 306 15.08 15.63 11.00
C LEU A 306 15.70 15.37 12.37
N ARG A 307 16.60 14.37 12.51
CA ARG A 307 17.32 14.12 13.77
C ARG A 307 18.24 15.27 14.15
N GLU A 308 18.92 15.88 13.20
CA GLU A 308 19.76 17.07 13.44
C GLU A 308 18.98 18.26 14.03
N ILE A 309 17.68 18.32 13.76
CA ILE A 309 16.77 19.34 14.33
C ILE A 309 15.94 18.84 15.52
N GLY A 310 16.28 17.68 16.08
CA GLY A 310 15.74 17.17 17.35
C GLY A 310 14.54 16.24 17.24
N TRP A 311 14.19 15.75 16.05
CA TRP A 311 13.15 14.72 15.92
C TRP A 311 13.69 13.35 16.27
N ASP A 312 12.90 12.59 17.02
CA ASP A 312 13.19 11.19 17.35
C ASP A 312 12.43 10.27 16.39
N LEU A 313 13.16 9.65 15.48
CA LEU A 313 12.59 8.69 14.52
C LEU A 313 13.63 7.67 14.07
N PRO A 314 13.25 6.39 13.92
CA PRO A 314 14.09 5.36 13.30
C PRO A 314 14.16 5.57 11.78
N ASN A 315 15.15 4.97 11.12
CA ASN A 315 15.09 4.78 9.67
C ASN A 315 14.04 3.72 9.36
N GLY A 316 13.03 4.07 8.56
CA GLY A 316 12.13 3.08 7.97
C GLY A 316 12.92 2.11 7.09
N LYS A 317 12.57 0.82 7.13
CA LYS A 317 13.27 -0.24 6.39
C LYS A 317 12.69 -0.50 5.01
N GLY A 318 11.51 0.03 4.73
CA GLY A 318 10.83 -0.15 3.43
C GLY A 318 9.83 0.95 3.13
N THR A 319 9.24 0.85 1.95
CA THR A 319 8.29 1.77 1.35
C THR A 319 8.88 3.12 0.93
N MET A 320 8.06 3.95 0.29
CA MET A 320 8.39 5.32 -0.06
C MET A 320 7.93 6.33 1.01
N PHE A 321 7.80 5.88 2.27
CA PHE A 321 7.29 6.69 3.37
C PHE A 321 8.23 6.70 4.57
N VAL A 322 8.21 7.80 5.30
CA VAL A 322 8.81 7.92 6.64
C VAL A 322 7.70 8.21 7.63
N TRP A 323 7.59 7.38 8.66
CA TRP A 323 6.68 7.53 9.78
C TRP A 323 7.42 8.19 10.93
N ALA A 324 7.05 9.42 11.25
CA ALA A 324 7.76 10.22 12.23
C ALA A 324 6.86 10.59 13.39
N ARG A 325 7.38 10.41 14.62
CA ARG A 325 6.69 10.89 15.83
C ARG A 325 6.73 12.41 15.85
N ILE A 326 5.61 13.03 16.20
CA ILE A 326 5.52 14.48 16.34
C ILE A 326 6.38 14.94 17.52
N PRO A 327 7.26 15.93 17.35
CA PRO A 327 8.13 16.41 18.41
C PRO A 327 7.34 17.06 19.56
N GLY A 328 7.95 17.12 20.76
CA GLY A 328 7.36 17.76 21.95
C GLY A 328 6.19 17.01 22.59
N GLY A 329 5.98 15.72 22.27
CA GLY A 329 4.91 14.91 22.87
C GLY A 329 3.49 15.31 22.43
N ARG A 330 3.36 16.04 21.34
CA ARG A 330 2.07 16.46 20.77
C ARG A 330 1.35 15.26 20.19
N THR A 331 0.03 15.18 20.38
CA THR A 331 -0.80 14.05 19.97
C THR A 331 -1.78 14.37 18.84
N ASP A 332 -2.17 15.64 18.66
CA ASP A 332 -3.06 16.08 17.56
C ASP A 332 -2.27 16.20 16.28
N SER A 333 -2.34 15.16 15.44
CA SER A 333 -1.61 15.08 14.19
C SER A 333 -2.15 16.03 13.12
N MET A 334 -3.47 16.33 13.12
CA MET A 334 -4.07 17.26 12.18
C MET A 334 -3.64 18.71 12.48
N ALA A 335 -3.78 19.14 13.75
CA ALA A 335 -3.34 20.48 14.16
C ALA A 335 -1.84 20.69 13.88
N PHE A 336 -1.03 19.65 14.12
CA PHE A 336 0.39 19.69 13.79
C PHE A 336 0.65 19.86 12.28
N CYS A 337 -0.03 19.11 11.43
CA CYS A 337 0.12 19.21 9.98
C CYS A 337 -0.29 20.60 9.44
N MET A 338 -1.35 21.18 9.98
CA MET A 338 -1.78 22.54 9.64
C MET A 338 -0.72 23.57 10.04
N GLU A 339 -0.20 23.51 11.26
CA GLU A 339 0.86 24.39 11.73
C GLU A 339 2.14 24.25 10.92
N LEU A 340 2.56 23.02 10.62
CA LEU A 340 3.73 22.73 9.79
C LEU A 340 3.60 23.35 8.39
N MET A 341 2.42 23.22 7.78
CA MET A 341 2.13 23.82 6.49
C MET A 341 2.17 25.36 6.57
N GLU A 342 1.54 25.96 7.58
CA GLU A 342 1.46 27.42 7.72
C GLU A 342 2.81 28.08 8.04
N LYS A 343 3.63 27.44 8.88
CA LYS A 343 4.90 28.01 9.31
C LYS A 343 6.10 27.64 8.42
N ALA A 344 6.13 26.41 7.92
CA ALA A 344 7.24 25.88 7.15
C ALA A 344 6.93 25.67 5.65
N GLY A 345 5.69 25.78 5.22
CA GLY A 345 5.28 25.44 3.87
C GLY A 345 5.40 23.94 3.55
N VAL A 346 5.40 23.08 4.57
CA VAL A 346 5.60 21.63 4.39
C VAL A 346 4.29 20.88 4.65
N ILE A 347 3.86 20.11 3.66
CA ILE A 347 2.65 19.31 3.75
C ILE A 347 3.02 17.84 3.94
N VAL A 348 2.53 17.26 5.01
CA VAL A 348 2.65 15.83 5.34
C VAL A 348 1.25 15.26 5.62
N THR A 349 1.13 13.94 5.71
CA THR A 349 -0.14 13.32 6.06
C THR A 349 -0.25 13.14 7.57
N PRO A 350 -1.32 13.62 8.21
CA PRO A 350 -1.54 13.39 9.63
C PRO A 350 -1.74 11.90 9.91
N GLY A 351 -1.21 11.44 11.03
CA GLY A 351 -1.29 10.03 11.39
C GLY A 351 -2.72 9.54 11.64
N ALA A 352 -3.59 10.41 12.16
CA ALA A 352 -5.03 10.15 12.31
C ALA A 352 -5.72 9.70 11.02
N SER A 353 -5.19 10.08 9.84
CA SER A 353 -5.71 9.62 8.55
C SER A 353 -5.57 8.12 8.32
N PHE A 354 -4.78 7.44 9.16
CA PHE A 354 -4.50 6.00 9.06
C PHE A 354 -5.14 5.19 10.19
N GLY A 355 -5.81 5.84 11.12
CA GLY A 355 -6.48 5.23 12.26
C GLY A 355 -6.08 5.88 13.59
N PRO A 356 -6.81 5.57 14.67
CA PRO A 356 -6.58 6.15 16.00
C PRO A 356 -5.16 5.98 16.55
N HIS A 357 -4.50 4.83 16.33
CA HIS A 357 -3.11 4.60 16.75
C HIS A 357 -2.09 5.37 15.91
N GLY A 358 -2.53 6.08 14.86
CA GLY A 358 -1.71 7.02 14.11
C GLY A 358 -1.57 8.39 14.76
N GLU A 359 -2.36 8.72 15.79
CA GLU A 359 -2.23 9.99 16.50
C GLU A 359 -0.85 10.12 17.18
N GLY A 360 -0.32 11.33 17.19
CA GLY A 360 1.05 11.60 17.64
C GLY A 360 2.12 11.32 16.57
N TYR A 361 1.73 10.94 15.36
CA TYR A 361 2.64 10.68 14.24
C TYR A 361 2.23 11.45 12.99
N VAL A 362 3.18 11.58 12.05
CA VAL A 362 2.96 12.08 10.68
C VAL A 362 3.69 11.21 9.69
N ARG A 363 3.15 11.13 8.46
CA ARG A 363 3.78 10.41 7.35
C ARG A 363 4.34 11.39 6.31
N PHE A 364 5.63 11.30 6.03
CA PHE A 364 6.28 11.93 4.90
C PHE A 364 6.34 10.97 3.71
N ALA A 365 6.05 11.46 2.50
CA ALA A 365 6.28 10.74 1.26
C ALA A 365 7.62 11.17 0.63
N LEU A 366 8.45 10.22 0.22
CA LEU A 366 9.79 10.43 -0.34
C LEU A 366 9.72 10.77 -1.84
N VAL A 367 8.92 11.78 -2.19
CA VAL A 367 8.63 12.19 -3.58
C VAL A 367 9.44 13.41 -4.05
N LEU A 368 10.38 13.87 -3.23
CA LEU A 368 11.28 14.97 -3.57
C LEU A 368 12.72 14.45 -3.62
N PRO A 369 13.59 15.02 -4.50
CA PRO A 369 14.99 14.65 -4.53
C PRO A 369 15.73 15.13 -3.27
N PRO A 370 16.91 14.55 -2.94
CA PRO A 370 17.62 14.83 -1.68
C PRO A 370 17.92 16.31 -1.41
N GLU A 371 18.22 17.08 -2.46
CA GLU A 371 18.45 18.53 -2.33
C GLU A 371 17.18 19.27 -1.90
N LYS A 372 16.00 18.88 -2.40
CA LYS A 372 14.74 19.46 -1.98
C LYS A 372 14.34 19.01 -0.58
N ILE A 373 14.65 17.78 -0.22
CA ILE A 373 14.45 17.29 1.16
C ILE A 373 15.28 18.09 2.15
N ARG A 374 16.52 18.45 1.82
CA ARG A 374 17.33 19.35 2.67
C ARG A 374 16.70 20.74 2.81
N GLU A 375 16.08 21.29 1.73
CA GLU A 375 15.32 22.54 1.84
C GLU A 375 14.11 22.40 2.78
N VAL A 376 13.41 21.26 2.73
CA VAL A 376 12.29 20.94 3.64
C VAL A 376 12.75 20.94 5.09
N VAL A 377 13.83 20.22 5.41
CA VAL A 377 14.39 20.16 6.77
C VAL A 377 14.78 21.56 7.26
N GLU A 378 15.40 22.35 6.41
CA GLU A 378 15.79 23.73 6.75
C GLU A 378 14.56 24.64 6.97
N ALA A 379 13.48 24.44 6.20
CA ALA A 379 12.23 25.17 6.40
C ALA A 379 11.58 24.79 7.77
N ILE A 380 11.56 23.51 8.11
CA ILE A 380 11.10 23.04 9.42
C ILE A 380 11.96 23.62 10.55
N ARG A 381 13.28 23.60 10.42
CA ARG A 381 14.21 24.16 11.40
C ARG A 381 13.95 25.66 11.65
N LYS A 382 13.74 26.45 10.58
CA LYS A 382 13.48 27.89 10.68
C LYS A 382 12.10 28.22 11.27
N SER A 383 11.14 27.32 11.14
CA SER A 383 9.78 27.50 11.68
C SER A 383 9.72 27.40 13.20
N GLY A 384 10.72 26.79 13.84
CA GLY A 384 10.76 26.57 15.29
C GLY A 384 9.83 25.46 15.77
N ILE A 385 9.45 24.56 14.89
CA ILE A 385 8.57 23.40 15.16
C ILE A 385 9.41 22.18 15.55
#